data_cb149a8fb5c7c38a26966df7c382b9f8
#
_entry.id   cb149a8fb5c7c38a26966df7c382b9f8
#
_cell.length_a   1.000
_cell.length_b   1.000
_cell.length_c   1.000
_cell.angle_alpha   90.00
_cell.angle_beta   90.00
_cell.angle_gamma   90.00
#
_symmetry.space_group_name_H-M   'P 1'
#
loop_
_entity.id
_entity.type
_entity.pdbx_description
1 polymer ?
#
loop_
_entity_poly.entity_id
_entity_poly.type
_entity_poly.pdbx_seq_one_letter_code
_entity_poly.pdbx_strand_id
1 'polypeptide(L)'
;WAQLAENQPQRQVQERLREYIIIKMEDFIMAKRGGFPGGMPGNMNNLMKQAQKMQKQMAETTKALEEKSYEASAGGGVVSVTVSGKKEVTAIKIAEEVVDPDDIEMLEDLIMAATNEAFRAMEADSQAQMSKLTGGLGGGFGF
;
A
#
# COMPACT_ATOMS: atom_id res chain seq x y z
N TRP A 1 -28.73 -18.27 13.51
CA TRP A 1 -29.21 -16.99 14.06
C TRP A 1 -28.09 -16.12 14.59
N ALA A 2 -27.28 -16.64 15.48
CA ALA A 2 -26.14 -15.89 16.02
C ALA A 2 -25.08 -15.57 14.95
N GLN A 3 -24.88 -16.45 14.00
CA GLN A 3 -23.90 -16.24 12.91
C GLN A 3 -24.34 -15.16 11.92
N LEU A 4 -25.64 -15.04 11.66
CA LEU A 4 -26.18 -13.97 10.81
C LEU A 4 -26.07 -12.59 11.46
N ALA A 5 -26.26 -12.52 12.78
CA ALA A 5 -26.12 -11.28 13.53
C ALA A 5 -24.65 -10.84 13.65
N GLU A 6 -23.73 -11.77 13.74
CA GLU A 6 -22.30 -11.48 13.82
C GLU A 6 -21.71 -10.98 12.49
N ASN A 7 -22.28 -11.41 11.38
CA ASN A 7 -21.79 -11.00 10.05
C ASN A 7 -22.29 -9.61 9.61
N GLN A 8 -23.35 -9.10 10.21
CA GLN A 8 -23.90 -7.80 9.81
C GLN A 8 -22.98 -6.61 10.08
N PRO A 9 -22.28 -6.51 11.22
CA PRO A 9 -21.36 -5.39 11.43
C PRO A 9 -20.20 -5.39 10.46
N GLN A 10 -19.69 -6.56 10.09
CA GLN A 10 -18.59 -6.66 9.13
C GLN A 10 -19.00 -6.23 7.72
N ARG A 11 -20.20 -6.57 7.30
CA ARG A 11 -20.74 -6.11 6.02
C ARG A 11 -20.88 -4.60 5.97
N GLN A 12 -21.38 -4.01 7.03
CA GLN A 12 -21.52 -2.55 7.13
C GLN A 12 -20.17 -1.84 7.06
N VAL A 13 -19.17 -2.38 7.73
CA VAL A 13 -17.81 -1.82 7.66
C VAL A 13 -17.26 -1.91 6.26
N GLN A 14 -17.44 -3.05 5.58
CA GLN A 14 -16.97 -3.21 4.20
C GLN A 14 -17.71 -2.29 3.23
N GLU A 15 -19.00 -2.12 3.39
CA GLU A 15 -19.77 -1.18 2.57
C GLU A 15 -19.33 0.26 2.80
N ARG A 16 -19.09 0.65 4.05
CA ARG A 16 -18.56 1.98 4.38
C ARG A 16 -17.19 2.22 3.79
N LEU A 17 -16.34 1.21 3.83
CA LEU A 17 -15.01 1.29 3.22
C LEU A 17 -15.08 1.44 1.70
N ARG A 18 -15.99 0.71 1.05
CA ARG A 18 -16.24 0.86 -0.38
C ARG A 18 -16.70 2.25 -0.73
N GLU A 19 -17.68 2.78 -0.01
CA GLU A 19 -18.17 4.15 -0.22
C GLU A 19 -17.08 5.17 -0.02
N TYR A 20 -16.29 5.01 1.03
CA TYR A 20 -15.17 5.90 1.31
C TYR A 20 -14.14 5.89 0.17
N ILE A 21 -13.80 4.72 -0.32
CA ILE A 21 -12.85 4.57 -1.44
C ILE A 21 -13.41 5.20 -2.72
N ILE A 22 -14.69 4.99 -3.01
CA ILE A 22 -15.35 5.58 -4.19
C ILE A 22 -15.35 7.10 -4.09
N ILE A 23 -15.69 7.67 -2.94
CA ILE A 23 -15.70 9.12 -2.71
C ILE A 23 -14.29 9.69 -2.90
N LYS A 24 -13.28 9.02 -2.36
CA LYS A 24 -11.89 9.44 -2.53
C LYS A 24 -11.42 9.37 -3.99
N MET A 25 -11.86 8.36 -4.72
CA MET A 25 -11.55 8.25 -6.15
C MET A 25 -12.23 9.35 -6.96
N GLU A 26 -13.47 9.68 -6.65
CA GLU A 26 -14.19 10.77 -7.31
C GLU A 26 -13.53 12.12 -7.07
N ASP A 27 -13.16 12.41 -5.83
CA ASP A 27 -12.43 13.63 -5.48
C ASP A 27 -11.10 13.72 -6.21
N PHE A 28 -10.40 12.61 -6.33
CA PHE A 28 -9.14 12.52 -7.06
C PHE A 28 -9.34 12.79 -8.56
N ILE A 29 -10.38 12.22 -9.14
CA ILE A 29 -10.72 12.41 -10.56
C ILE A 29 -11.16 13.86 -10.82
N MET A 30 -11.96 14.44 -9.93
CA MET A 30 -12.37 15.83 -10.03
C MET A 30 -11.21 16.81 -9.88
N ALA A 31 -10.33 16.58 -8.93
CA ALA A 31 -9.13 17.38 -8.77
C ALA A 31 -8.24 17.34 -10.02
N LYS A 32 -8.22 16.19 -10.71
CA LYS A 32 -7.48 16.03 -11.96
C LYS A 32 -8.11 16.76 -13.13
N ARG A 33 -9.43 16.90 -13.15
CA ARG A 33 -10.17 17.59 -14.23
C ARG A 33 -10.14 19.11 -14.10
N GLY A 34 -10.07 19.61 -12.86
CA GLY A 34 -10.16 21.04 -12.60
C GLY A 34 -8.88 21.81 -12.77
N GLY A 35 -7.83 21.18 -13.23
CA GLY A 35 -6.54 21.68 -12.86
C GLY A 35 -5.71 22.46 -13.84
N PHE A 36 -6.09 22.75 -15.05
CA PHE A 36 -5.19 23.57 -15.87
C PHE A 36 -5.96 24.55 -16.74
N PRO A 37 -6.03 25.83 -16.35
CA PRO A 37 -6.26 26.85 -17.32
C PRO A 37 -5.01 26.86 -18.21
N GLY A 38 -5.08 26.12 -19.27
CA GLY A 38 -3.99 25.96 -20.19
C GLY A 38 -3.62 27.29 -20.79
N GLY A 39 -2.45 27.55 -20.87
CA GLY A 39 -2.04 28.75 -21.49
C GLY A 39 -0.57 28.94 -21.63
N MET A 40 0.18 27.86 -21.75
CA MET A 40 1.59 28.01 -22.11
C MET A 40 1.83 27.47 -23.50
N PRO A 41 1.80 28.31 -24.54
CA PRO A 41 2.14 27.89 -25.89
C PRO A 41 3.65 27.71 -26.00
N GLY A 42 4.06 26.67 -26.64
CA GLY A 42 5.44 26.46 -27.00
C GLY A 42 6.12 25.30 -26.29
N ASN A 43 6.07 25.22 -24.97
CA ASN A 43 6.68 24.13 -24.21
C ASN A 43 5.65 23.09 -23.74
N MET A 44 4.39 23.30 -24.08
CA MET A 44 3.32 22.44 -23.62
C MET A 44 3.44 21.00 -24.12
N ASN A 45 3.87 20.83 -25.36
CA ASN A 45 4.06 19.51 -25.94
C ASN A 45 5.18 18.73 -25.23
N ASN A 46 6.27 19.39 -24.90
CA ASN A 46 7.37 18.77 -24.17
C ASN A 46 6.99 18.45 -22.72
N LEU A 47 6.26 19.36 -22.07
CA LEU A 47 5.75 19.15 -20.72
C LEU A 47 4.73 18.01 -20.68
N MET A 48 3.86 17.92 -21.68
CA MET A 48 2.91 16.82 -21.78
C MET A 48 3.60 15.48 -22.02
N LYS A 49 4.62 15.44 -22.84
CA LYS A 49 5.40 14.23 -23.07
C LYS A 49 6.11 13.79 -21.81
N GLN A 50 6.71 14.73 -21.08
CA GLN A 50 7.36 14.44 -19.80
C GLN A 50 6.36 13.95 -18.75
N ALA A 51 5.19 14.57 -18.68
CA ALA A 51 4.13 14.17 -17.76
C ALA A 51 3.62 12.76 -18.08
N GLN A 52 3.41 12.46 -19.36
CA GLN A 52 2.98 11.13 -19.80
C GLN A 52 4.04 10.08 -19.51
N LYS A 53 5.30 10.39 -19.77
CA LYS A 53 6.43 9.50 -19.48
C LYS A 53 6.54 9.24 -17.99
N MET A 54 6.37 10.28 -17.18
CA MET A 54 6.39 10.17 -15.73
C MET A 54 5.24 9.32 -15.20
N GLN A 55 4.02 9.54 -15.71
CA GLN A 55 2.86 8.73 -15.35
C GLN A 55 3.06 7.27 -15.71
N LYS A 56 3.62 7.01 -16.88
CA LYS A 56 3.92 5.65 -17.32
C LYS A 56 4.93 4.98 -16.39
N GLN A 57 6.00 5.68 -16.05
CA GLN A 57 7.02 5.18 -15.13
C GLN A 57 6.44 4.93 -13.74
N MET A 58 5.60 5.82 -13.24
CA MET A 58 4.93 5.64 -11.95
C MET A 58 3.99 4.45 -11.96
N ALA A 59 3.23 4.28 -13.04
CA ALA A 59 2.33 3.14 -13.19
C ALA A 59 3.11 1.82 -13.26
N GLU A 60 4.18 1.78 -14.00
CA GLU A 60 5.05 0.59 -14.10
C GLU A 60 5.72 0.26 -12.76
N THR A 61 6.21 1.28 -12.06
CA THR A 61 6.82 1.11 -10.73
C THR A 61 5.80 0.63 -9.72
N THR A 62 4.62 1.22 -9.71
CA THR A 62 3.52 0.82 -8.82
C THR A 62 3.12 -0.63 -9.07
N LYS A 63 2.98 -1.00 -10.34
CA LYS A 63 2.64 -2.37 -10.72
C LYS A 63 3.73 -3.36 -10.31
N ALA A 64 4.99 -3.00 -10.51
CA ALA A 64 6.12 -3.82 -10.09
C ALA A 64 6.15 -4.00 -8.56
N LEU A 65 5.87 -2.94 -7.81
CA LEU A 65 5.78 -2.99 -6.35
C LEU A 65 4.61 -3.87 -5.89
N GLU A 66 3.48 -3.80 -6.57
CA GLU A 66 2.31 -4.63 -6.26
C GLU A 66 2.57 -6.12 -6.43
N GLU A 67 3.45 -6.48 -7.34
CA GLU A 67 3.82 -7.87 -7.59
C GLU A 67 4.86 -8.40 -6.60
N LYS A 68 5.50 -7.54 -5.83
CA LYS A 68 6.49 -7.95 -4.83
C LYS A 68 5.82 -8.48 -3.57
N SER A 69 6.56 -9.33 -2.89
CA SER A 69 6.17 -9.85 -1.57
C SER A 69 7.24 -9.48 -0.56
N TYR A 70 6.80 -9.22 0.66
CA TYR A 70 7.67 -8.84 1.77
C TYR A 70 7.36 -9.75 2.94
N GLU A 71 8.40 -10.38 3.47
CA GLU A 71 8.26 -11.30 4.60
C GLU A 71 9.01 -10.73 5.80
N ALA A 72 8.37 -10.80 6.95
CA ALA A 72 8.99 -10.43 8.21
C ALA A 72 8.60 -11.45 9.27
N SER A 73 9.43 -11.57 10.29
CA SER A 73 9.19 -12.51 11.37
C SER A 73 9.35 -11.84 12.73
N ALA A 74 8.78 -12.46 13.74
CA ALA A 74 8.88 -12.03 15.12
C ALA A 74 9.17 -13.23 16.02
N GLY A 75 9.70 -12.96 17.22
CA GLY A 75 9.99 -14.01 18.20
C GLY A 75 11.05 -15.00 17.76
N GLY A 76 12.05 -14.55 17.01
CA GLY A 76 13.09 -15.44 16.52
C GLY A 76 12.68 -16.33 15.35
N GLY A 77 11.65 -15.95 14.62
CA GLY A 77 11.18 -16.67 13.46
C GLY A 77 10.00 -17.60 13.70
N VAL A 78 9.45 -17.59 14.91
CA VAL A 78 8.30 -18.46 15.24
C VAL A 78 7.00 -17.99 14.63
N VAL A 79 6.89 -16.70 14.29
CA VAL A 79 5.77 -16.16 13.53
C VAL A 79 6.34 -15.40 12.33
N SER A 80 5.92 -15.75 11.14
CA SER A 80 6.29 -15.07 9.90
C SER A 80 5.05 -14.57 9.20
N VAL A 81 5.10 -13.36 8.70
CA VAL A 81 4.00 -12.75 7.93
C VAL A 81 4.54 -12.29 6.59
N THR A 82 3.84 -12.64 5.53
CA THR A 82 4.13 -12.20 4.18
C THR A 82 3.03 -11.25 3.73
N VAL A 83 3.42 -10.08 3.24
CA VAL A 83 2.49 -9.10 2.67
C VAL A 83 2.84 -8.85 1.21
N SER A 84 1.84 -8.51 0.41
CA SER A 84 2.05 -8.09 -0.96
C SER A 84 2.21 -6.57 -1.04
N GLY A 85 2.76 -6.10 -2.14
CA GLY A 85 2.83 -4.66 -2.42
C GLY A 85 1.47 -3.99 -2.54
N LYS A 86 0.40 -4.77 -2.67
CA LYS A 86 -0.99 -4.28 -2.63
C LYS A 86 -1.50 -4.01 -1.23
N LYS A 87 -0.65 -4.14 -0.22
CA LYS A 87 -1.00 -3.96 1.19
C LYS A 87 -1.96 -5.04 1.70
N GLU A 88 -1.77 -6.26 1.23
CA GLU A 88 -2.54 -7.42 1.66
C GLU A 88 -1.62 -8.42 2.35
N VAL A 89 -2.09 -8.99 3.44
CA VAL A 89 -1.41 -10.11 4.07
C VAL A 89 -1.72 -11.36 3.25
N THR A 90 -0.69 -11.96 2.65
CA THR A 90 -0.88 -13.11 1.77
C THR A 90 -0.60 -14.44 2.44
N ALA A 91 0.24 -14.44 3.48
CA ALA A 91 0.55 -15.65 4.22
C ALA A 91 0.95 -15.34 5.65
N ILE A 92 0.57 -16.22 6.54
CA ILE A 92 1.02 -16.20 7.94
C ILE A 92 1.46 -17.61 8.28
N LYS A 93 2.68 -17.73 8.78
CA LYS A 93 3.22 -18.99 9.29
C LYS A 93 3.45 -18.88 10.79
N ILE A 94 2.89 -19.80 11.53
CA ILE A 94 2.98 -19.83 12.98
C ILE A 94 3.56 -21.18 13.39
N ALA A 95 4.65 -21.16 14.17
CA ALA A 95 5.20 -22.37 14.72
C ALA A 95 4.29 -22.90 15.83
N GLU A 96 4.12 -24.21 15.88
CA GLU A 96 3.28 -24.86 16.90
C GLU A 96 3.71 -24.52 18.34
N GLU A 97 4.98 -24.29 18.53
CA GLU A 97 5.59 -23.97 19.83
C GLU A 97 5.00 -22.74 20.49
N VAL A 98 4.54 -21.77 19.71
CA VAL A 98 3.99 -20.51 20.22
C VAL A 98 2.47 -20.51 20.32
N VAL A 99 1.84 -21.59 19.90
CA VAL A 99 0.39 -21.74 20.04
C VAL A 99 0.11 -22.32 21.42
N ASP A 100 0.01 -21.43 22.39
CA ASP A 100 -0.26 -21.78 23.78
C ASP A 100 -1.61 -21.21 24.17
N PRO A 101 -2.60 -22.07 24.48
CA PRO A 101 -3.92 -21.58 24.89
C PRO A 101 -3.90 -20.76 26.17
N ASP A 102 -2.85 -20.93 26.99
CA ASP A 102 -2.69 -20.19 28.24
C ASP A 102 -2.03 -18.82 28.03
N ASP A 103 -1.45 -18.58 26.84
CA ASP A 103 -0.77 -17.32 26.56
C ASP A 103 -1.10 -16.84 25.13
N ILE A 104 -2.35 -16.56 24.89
CA ILE A 104 -2.83 -16.08 23.60
C ILE A 104 -2.33 -14.67 23.31
N GLU A 105 -2.15 -13.83 24.34
CA GLU A 105 -1.62 -12.48 24.19
C GLU A 105 -0.25 -12.44 23.55
N MET A 106 0.62 -13.38 23.92
CA MET A 106 1.94 -13.49 23.32
C MET A 106 1.83 -13.75 21.81
N LEU A 107 0.95 -14.65 21.41
CA LEU A 107 0.72 -14.96 20.00
C LEU A 107 0.19 -13.74 19.25
N GLU A 108 -0.77 -13.03 19.83
CA GLU A 108 -1.31 -11.81 19.26
C GLU A 108 -0.24 -10.75 19.03
N ASP A 109 0.61 -10.54 20.03
CA ASP A 109 1.71 -9.58 19.95
C ASP A 109 2.74 -9.96 18.88
N LEU A 110 3.06 -11.24 18.76
CA LEU A 110 3.99 -11.74 17.75
C LEU A 110 3.42 -11.55 16.33
N ILE A 111 2.14 -11.79 16.14
CA ILE A 111 1.46 -11.58 14.86
C ILE A 111 1.46 -10.09 14.50
N MET A 112 1.12 -9.23 15.46
CA MET A 112 1.15 -7.79 15.24
C MET A 112 2.56 -7.30 14.89
N ALA A 113 3.56 -7.73 15.62
CA ALA A 113 4.94 -7.32 15.41
C ALA A 113 5.43 -7.75 14.02
N ALA A 114 5.18 -8.99 13.64
CA ALA A 114 5.59 -9.51 12.33
C ALA A 114 4.84 -8.80 11.19
N THR A 115 3.55 -8.58 11.35
CA THR A 115 2.72 -7.88 10.36
C THR A 115 3.19 -6.45 10.16
N ASN A 116 3.42 -5.72 11.26
CA ASN A 116 3.89 -4.34 11.20
C ASN A 116 5.28 -4.23 10.57
N GLU A 117 6.16 -5.17 10.88
CA GLU A 117 7.49 -5.21 10.27
C GLU A 117 7.42 -5.48 8.76
N ALA A 118 6.55 -6.39 8.34
CA ALA A 118 6.36 -6.68 6.92
C ALA A 118 5.85 -5.45 6.16
N PHE A 119 4.90 -4.72 6.73
CA PHE A 119 4.41 -3.49 6.14
C PHE A 119 5.45 -2.37 6.13
N ARG A 120 6.28 -2.28 7.16
CA ARG A 120 7.40 -1.33 7.18
C ARG A 120 8.40 -1.63 6.08
N ALA A 121 8.73 -2.89 5.86
CA ALA A 121 9.62 -3.30 4.77
C ALA A 121 9.02 -2.93 3.41
N MET A 122 7.72 -3.14 3.24
CA MET A 122 7.00 -2.76 2.03
C MET A 122 7.04 -1.24 1.81
N GLU A 123 6.74 -0.46 2.85
CA GLU A 123 6.78 1.00 2.77
C GLU A 123 8.18 1.53 2.47
N ALA A 124 9.19 0.98 3.12
CA ALA A 124 10.58 1.38 2.89
C ALA A 124 11.00 1.14 1.45
N ASP A 125 10.65 0.01 0.88
CA ASP A 125 10.93 -0.29 -0.52
C ASP A 125 10.14 0.61 -1.46
N SER A 126 8.87 0.84 -1.16
CA SER A 126 8.01 1.74 -1.94
C SER A 126 8.57 3.16 -1.96
N GLN A 127 8.98 3.67 -0.81
CA GLN A 127 9.59 5.00 -0.71
C GLN A 127 10.93 5.06 -1.45
N ALA A 128 11.73 4.01 -1.35
CA ALA A 128 13.01 3.94 -2.06
C ALA A 128 12.81 3.97 -3.58
N GLN A 129 11.84 3.23 -4.08
CA GLN A 129 11.53 3.21 -5.51
C GLN A 129 10.96 4.55 -6.00
N MET A 130 10.09 5.16 -5.20
CA MET A 130 9.54 6.48 -5.52
C MET A 130 10.61 7.56 -5.47
N SER A 131 11.53 7.49 -4.51
CA SER A 131 12.67 8.41 -4.43
C SER A 131 13.58 8.30 -5.63
N LYS A 132 13.80 7.10 -6.16
CA LYS A 132 14.56 6.92 -7.39
C LYS A 132 13.90 7.59 -8.59
N LEU A 133 12.59 7.51 -8.69
CA LEU A 133 11.83 8.17 -9.74
C LEU A 133 11.91 9.68 -9.64
N THR A 134 11.67 10.21 -8.43
CA THR A 134 11.72 11.64 -8.17
C THR A 134 13.17 12.14 -8.17
N GLY A 135 14.13 11.30 -7.76
CA GLY A 135 15.54 11.63 -7.78
C GLY A 135 16.10 11.85 -9.18
N GLY A 136 15.62 11.08 -10.16
CA GLY A 136 15.95 11.29 -11.56
C GLY A 136 15.39 12.59 -12.14
N LEU A 137 14.31 13.08 -11.54
CA LEU A 137 13.69 14.36 -11.91
C LEU A 137 14.10 15.48 -10.96
N GLY A 138 14.45 15.15 -9.74
CA GLY A 138 14.78 16.09 -8.68
C GLY A 138 16.14 16.74 -8.82
N GLY A 139 17.01 16.21 -9.69
CA GLY A 139 18.28 16.85 -10.00
C GLY A 139 18.12 18.24 -10.59
N GLY A 140 16.93 18.58 -11.08
CA GLY A 140 16.61 19.90 -11.58
C GLY A 140 16.00 20.85 -10.56
N PHE A 141 15.63 20.38 -9.38
CA PHE A 141 14.95 21.23 -8.39
C PHE A 141 15.81 21.69 -7.22
N GLY A 142 17.06 21.28 -7.16
CA GLY A 142 18.00 21.86 -6.23
C GLY A 142 17.70 21.68 -4.74
N PHE A 143 17.04 20.62 -4.38
CA PHE A 143 16.83 20.31 -2.97
C PHE A 143 17.89 19.43 -2.40
#